data_30fbeb1620345bfbf6a946bd84f12edf
#
_entry.id   30fbeb1620345bfbf6a946bd84f12edf
#
_cell.length_a   1.000
_cell.length_b   1.000
_cell.length_c   1.000
_cell.angle_alpha   90.00
_cell.angle_beta   90.00
_cell.angle_gamma   90.00
#
_symmetry.space_group_name_H-M   'P 1'
#
loop_
_entity.id
_entity.type
_entity.pdbx_description
1 polymer ?
#
loop_
_entity_poly.entity_id
_entity_poly.type
_entity_poly.pdbx_seq_one_letter_code
_entity_poly.pdbx_strand_id
1 'polypeptide(L)'
;MNFTQAQEKLKSYGQEQVLKYFDELNDAEKEELLNQIAETDFSVTEMCTHKEKAAERGVITPLKAMELPEIEAEKKSYRKTGLDAIKAGKVGAVLLAGGMGTRLGSDAPKGMYNIGITKDVYIFERLICNLMKVVEEAGSYVPLFVMTSEKNHEATVGFFKEHDFFGYDKTNVFFFKQDMAPAADYEGKIYMENKSRMSTSPNGNGGWYVSLCHAGLRDVILEKGIEWLNVFAVDNVLQQIADPVFVGAVIEKDCAVGSKVVRKNAPDEKVGVMCLEDGRPSIVEYYELTEEMRDAKDEKGDPAYNFGVILNYLFKESELHKIMNRKLPLHIVEKKIPYLNEAGELVNPEAPNGYKFEQLVLDMIHEMESCLPFEVVREKEFAPIKNKTGVDSVESARELLKKNGIIL
;
A
#
# COMPACT_ATOMS: atom_id res chain seq x y z
N MET A 1 4.02 -1.95 29.25
CA MET A 1 4.50 -3.28 29.73
C MET A 1 5.61 -3.05 30.76
N ASN A 2 5.74 -3.89 31.80
CA ASN A 2 6.88 -3.80 32.69
C ASN A 2 8.03 -4.74 32.25
N PHE A 3 9.22 -4.59 32.89
CA PHE A 3 10.41 -5.37 32.53
C PHE A 3 10.23 -6.89 32.61
N THR A 4 9.59 -7.39 33.68
CA THR A 4 9.36 -8.83 33.86
C THR A 4 8.46 -9.40 32.75
N GLN A 5 7.39 -8.68 32.40
CA GLN A 5 6.51 -9.07 31.31
C GLN A 5 7.22 -9.06 29.95
N ALA A 6 8.11 -8.06 29.72
CA ALA A 6 8.92 -8.00 28.51
C ALA A 6 9.90 -9.19 28.44
N GLN A 7 10.54 -9.53 29.53
CA GLN A 7 11.46 -10.67 29.61
C GLN A 7 10.74 -11.99 29.34
N GLU A 8 9.55 -12.20 29.91
CA GLU A 8 8.72 -13.40 29.65
C GLU A 8 8.30 -13.48 28.18
N LYS A 9 7.82 -12.36 27.62
CA LYS A 9 7.44 -12.28 26.20
C LYS A 9 8.61 -12.61 25.28
N LEU A 10 9.77 -11.98 25.50
CA LEU A 10 10.97 -12.22 24.67
C LEU A 10 11.47 -13.65 24.80
N LYS A 11 11.45 -14.22 25.99
CA LYS A 11 11.85 -15.61 26.23
C LYS A 11 10.97 -16.61 25.47
N SER A 12 9.67 -16.36 25.35
CA SER A 12 8.77 -17.25 24.63
C SER A 12 9.08 -17.35 23.12
N TYR A 13 9.79 -16.33 22.57
CA TYR A 13 10.24 -16.29 21.17
C TYR A 13 11.76 -16.42 21.02
N GLY A 14 12.50 -16.67 22.11
CA GLY A 14 13.97 -16.78 22.08
C GLY A 14 14.66 -15.46 21.69
N GLN A 15 14.12 -14.31 22.11
CA GLN A 15 14.60 -12.97 21.72
C GLN A 15 15.21 -12.19 22.91
N GLU A 16 15.74 -12.89 23.91
CA GLU A 16 16.24 -12.27 25.15
C GLU A 16 17.38 -11.27 24.91
N GLN A 17 18.11 -11.38 23.79
CA GLN A 17 19.19 -10.45 23.41
C GLN A 17 18.71 -9.00 23.26
N VAL A 18 17.41 -8.78 23.04
CA VAL A 18 16.82 -7.44 22.94
C VAL A 18 17.01 -6.62 24.23
N LEU A 19 17.06 -7.28 25.38
CA LEU A 19 17.26 -6.63 26.67
C LEU A 19 18.74 -6.55 27.11
N LYS A 20 19.69 -6.92 26.23
CA LYS A 20 21.14 -6.98 26.57
C LYS A 20 21.66 -5.70 27.19
N TYR A 21 21.21 -4.55 26.77
CA TYR A 21 21.70 -3.24 27.21
C TYR A 21 20.73 -2.51 28.14
N PHE A 22 19.66 -3.17 28.63
CA PHE A 22 18.57 -2.53 29.35
C PHE A 22 19.04 -1.76 30.60
N ASP A 23 20.01 -2.30 31.34
CA ASP A 23 20.54 -1.67 32.58
C ASP A 23 21.39 -0.40 32.29
N GLU A 24 21.87 -0.23 31.05
CA GLU A 24 22.65 0.94 30.63
C GLU A 24 21.75 2.11 30.18
N LEU A 25 20.44 1.88 30.00
CA LEU A 25 19.48 2.85 29.45
C LEU A 25 18.99 3.80 30.55
N ASN A 26 18.68 5.05 30.13
CA ASN A 26 17.93 5.96 30.99
C ASN A 26 16.43 5.60 31.01
N ASP A 27 15.64 6.26 31.89
CA ASP A 27 14.24 5.90 32.09
C ASP A 27 13.36 6.06 30.81
N ALA A 28 13.61 7.09 30.02
CA ALA A 28 12.88 7.32 28.78
C ALA A 28 13.21 6.27 27.71
N GLU A 29 14.47 5.88 27.59
CA GLU A 29 14.92 4.82 26.68
C GLU A 29 14.39 3.45 27.10
N LYS A 30 14.31 3.17 28.42
CA LYS A 30 13.69 1.96 28.94
C LYS A 30 12.21 1.89 28.60
N GLU A 31 11.50 2.99 28.77
CA GLU A 31 10.07 3.07 28.44
C GLU A 31 9.84 2.88 26.93
N GLU A 32 10.65 3.51 26.07
CA GLU A 32 10.57 3.34 24.61
C GLU A 32 10.78 1.87 24.21
N LEU A 33 11.82 1.20 24.72
CA LEU A 33 12.09 -0.19 24.40
C LEU A 33 10.99 -1.13 24.91
N LEU A 34 10.47 -0.91 26.12
CA LEU A 34 9.37 -1.72 26.66
C LEU A 34 8.08 -1.55 25.86
N ASN A 35 7.80 -0.34 25.38
CA ASN A 35 6.66 -0.09 24.52
C ASN A 35 6.84 -0.77 23.15
N GLN A 36 8.02 -0.67 22.55
CA GLN A 36 8.32 -1.35 21.29
C GLN A 36 8.19 -2.88 21.43
N ILE A 37 8.67 -3.47 22.55
CA ILE A 37 8.49 -4.90 22.83
C ILE A 37 7.00 -5.25 22.99
N ALA A 38 6.21 -4.38 23.66
CA ALA A 38 4.79 -4.62 23.84
C ALA A 38 4.02 -4.71 22.52
N GLU A 39 4.33 -3.81 21.58
CA GLU A 39 3.63 -3.65 20.29
C GLU A 39 4.12 -4.62 19.22
N THR A 40 5.34 -5.17 19.34
CA THR A 40 5.93 -6.06 18.33
C THR A 40 5.30 -7.46 18.36
N ASP A 41 4.87 -7.95 17.18
CA ASP A 41 4.56 -9.36 16.95
C ASP A 41 5.85 -10.14 16.62
N PHE A 42 6.33 -10.90 17.60
CA PHE A 42 7.53 -11.72 17.47
C PHE A 42 7.30 -13.04 16.73
N SER A 43 6.04 -13.46 16.53
CA SER A 43 5.73 -14.72 15.84
C SER A 43 6.23 -14.74 14.40
N VAL A 44 6.41 -13.57 13.78
CA VAL A 44 6.94 -13.44 12.43
C VAL A 44 8.36 -13.99 12.28
N THR A 45 9.15 -14.01 13.36
CA THR A 45 10.53 -14.53 13.33
C THR A 45 10.62 -16.04 13.22
N GLU A 46 9.55 -16.77 13.59
CA GLU A 46 9.50 -18.23 13.45
C GLU A 46 9.61 -18.66 11.97
N MET A 47 9.17 -17.80 11.06
CA MET A 47 9.28 -18.06 9.62
C MET A 47 10.73 -18.09 9.09
N CYS A 48 11.68 -17.46 9.81
CA CYS A 48 13.09 -17.48 9.41
C CYS A 48 13.71 -18.87 9.58
N THR A 49 13.28 -19.61 10.61
CA THR A 49 13.80 -20.94 10.94
C THR A 49 13.06 -22.06 10.21
N HIS A 50 11.79 -21.84 9.95
CA HIS A 50 11.01 -22.71 9.10
C HIS A 50 11.10 -22.16 7.68
N LYS A 51 12.11 -22.61 6.91
CA LYS A 51 12.08 -22.44 5.45
C LYS A 51 10.92 -23.28 4.91
N GLU A 52 9.71 -22.89 5.24
CA GLU A 52 8.57 -23.36 4.48
C GLU A 52 8.81 -22.92 3.04
N LYS A 53 8.91 -23.91 2.15
CA LYS A 53 8.78 -23.64 0.72
C LYS A 53 7.60 -22.69 0.59
N ALA A 54 7.82 -21.58 -0.13
CA ALA A 54 6.70 -20.69 -0.49
C ALA A 54 5.50 -21.61 -0.78
N ALA A 55 4.40 -21.37 -0.06
CA ALA A 55 3.22 -22.24 -0.18
C ALA A 55 2.97 -22.45 -1.67
N GLU A 56 2.88 -23.69 -2.12
CA GLU A 56 2.59 -23.97 -3.52
C GLU A 56 1.27 -23.26 -3.82
N ARG A 57 1.27 -22.39 -4.82
CA ARG A 57 0.07 -21.69 -5.25
C ARG A 57 -0.99 -22.69 -5.72
N GLY A 58 -2.24 -22.35 -5.48
CA GLY A 58 -3.37 -23.07 -6.01
C GLY A 58 -3.45 -23.03 -7.54
N VAL A 59 -4.52 -23.59 -8.09
CA VAL A 59 -4.77 -23.57 -9.54
C VAL A 59 -5.09 -22.15 -9.99
N ILE A 60 -4.21 -21.58 -10.81
CA ILE A 60 -4.37 -20.22 -11.35
C ILE A 60 -5.16 -20.28 -12.66
N THR A 61 -6.22 -19.47 -12.74
CA THR A 61 -7.03 -19.30 -13.95
C THR A 61 -7.26 -17.82 -14.26
N PRO A 62 -7.51 -17.44 -15.53
CA PRO A 62 -7.77 -16.05 -15.87
C PRO A 62 -9.03 -15.50 -15.21
N LEU A 63 -8.98 -14.26 -14.72
CA LEU A 63 -10.15 -13.52 -14.25
C LEU A 63 -10.57 -12.51 -15.30
N LYS A 64 -11.83 -12.61 -15.75
CA LYS A 64 -12.39 -11.68 -16.75
C LYS A 64 -12.56 -10.28 -16.13
N ALA A 65 -12.07 -9.27 -16.84
CA ALA A 65 -12.29 -7.88 -16.47
C ALA A 65 -13.56 -7.31 -17.12
N MET A 66 -14.14 -6.28 -16.48
CA MET A 66 -15.08 -5.38 -17.13
C MET A 66 -14.29 -4.47 -18.07
N GLU A 67 -14.45 -4.66 -19.38
CA GLU A 67 -13.67 -3.97 -20.40
C GLU A 67 -14.27 -2.60 -20.77
N LEU A 68 -13.46 -1.71 -21.37
CA LEU A 68 -13.87 -0.34 -21.72
C LEU A 68 -15.19 -0.24 -22.49
N PRO A 69 -15.53 -1.09 -23.48
CA PRO A 69 -16.82 -1.04 -24.18
C PRO A 69 -18.01 -1.32 -23.26
N GLU A 70 -17.88 -2.28 -22.32
CA GLU A 70 -18.91 -2.61 -21.35
C GLU A 70 -19.09 -1.45 -20.35
N ILE A 71 -17.99 -0.87 -19.88
CA ILE A 71 -17.99 0.30 -19.00
C ILE A 71 -18.69 1.48 -19.67
N GLU A 72 -18.37 1.78 -20.93
CA GLU A 72 -18.95 2.91 -21.65
C GLU A 72 -20.46 2.74 -21.89
N ALA A 73 -20.92 1.50 -22.12
CA ALA A 73 -22.34 1.20 -22.30
C ALA A 73 -23.19 1.54 -21.05
N GLU A 74 -22.66 1.27 -19.86
CA GLU A 74 -23.35 1.48 -18.57
C GLU A 74 -22.83 2.72 -17.82
N LYS A 75 -21.96 3.50 -18.40
CA LYS A 75 -21.25 4.62 -17.76
C LYS A 75 -22.17 5.61 -17.04
N LYS A 76 -23.33 5.89 -17.62
CA LYS A 76 -24.29 6.85 -17.03
C LYS A 76 -24.90 6.31 -15.74
N SER A 77 -25.23 5.01 -15.70
CA SER A 77 -25.73 4.32 -14.50
C SER A 77 -24.68 4.30 -13.43
N TYR A 78 -23.51 3.78 -13.74
CA TYR A 78 -22.39 3.69 -12.79
C TYR A 78 -22.02 5.06 -12.23
N ARG A 79 -21.88 6.08 -13.10
CA ARG A 79 -21.55 7.44 -12.66
C ARG A 79 -22.59 8.00 -11.71
N LYS A 80 -23.90 7.77 -11.99
CA LYS A 80 -24.98 8.22 -11.10
C LYS A 80 -24.88 7.54 -9.73
N THR A 81 -24.80 6.22 -9.72
CA THR A 81 -24.69 5.42 -8.47
C THR A 81 -23.46 5.83 -7.64
N GLY A 82 -22.30 6.00 -8.30
CA GLY A 82 -21.09 6.43 -7.61
C GLY A 82 -21.17 7.85 -7.07
N LEU A 83 -21.70 8.80 -7.84
CA LEU A 83 -21.91 10.17 -7.35
C LEU A 83 -22.90 10.21 -6.19
N ASP A 84 -23.98 9.44 -6.24
CA ASP A 84 -24.96 9.37 -5.15
C ASP A 84 -24.30 8.82 -3.87
N ALA A 85 -23.45 7.81 -3.98
CA ALA A 85 -22.68 7.27 -2.86
C ALA A 85 -21.69 8.30 -2.28
N ILE A 86 -20.95 9.02 -3.14
CA ILE A 86 -20.01 10.07 -2.71
C ILE A 86 -20.76 11.23 -2.03
N LYS A 87 -21.84 11.71 -2.62
CA LYS A 87 -22.71 12.77 -2.03
C LYS A 87 -23.27 12.38 -0.68
N ALA A 88 -23.60 11.10 -0.50
CA ALA A 88 -24.09 10.56 0.76
C ALA A 88 -22.98 10.34 1.82
N GLY A 89 -21.72 10.69 1.51
CA GLY A 89 -20.59 10.51 2.43
C GLY A 89 -20.14 9.06 2.62
N LYS A 90 -20.57 8.14 1.75
CA LYS A 90 -20.28 6.70 1.88
C LYS A 90 -18.91 6.27 1.35
N VAL A 91 -18.15 7.18 0.78
CA VAL A 91 -16.84 6.88 0.15
C VAL A 91 -15.74 7.65 0.85
N GLY A 92 -14.69 6.96 1.28
CA GLY A 92 -13.42 7.51 1.75
C GLY A 92 -12.28 7.16 0.81
N ALA A 93 -11.20 7.91 0.86
CA ALA A 93 -9.98 7.72 0.08
C ALA A 93 -8.80 7.42 1.02
N VAL A 94 -7.98 6.43 0.69
CA VAL A 94 -6.81 6.03 1.50
C VAL A 94 -5.55 6.11 0.62
N LEU A 95 -4.69 7.07 0.94
CA LEU A 95 -3.41 7.27 0.26
C LEU A 95 -2.30 6.51 0.99
N LEU A 96 -1.67 5.54 0.31
CA LEU A 96 -0.51 4.82 0.81
C LEU A 96 0.76 5.62 0.50
N ALA A 97 1.28 6.36 1.49
CA ALA A 97 2.37 7.33 1.34
C ALA A 97 3.56 7.08 2.30
N GLY A 98 3.76 5.84 2.76
CA GLY A 98 4.87 5.49 3.67
C GLY A 98 6.27 5.50 3.02
N GLY A 99 6.36 5.61 1.70
CA GLY A 99 7.61 5.52 0.94
C GLY A 99 8.45 6.80 0.92
N MET A 100 9.79 6.62 0.88
CA MET A 100 10.78 7.69 0.70
C MET A 100 11.13 7.88 -0.78
N GLY A 101 11.67 9.08 -1.11
CA GLY A 101 12.10 9.44 -2.47
C GLY A 101 13.49 8.96 -2.88
N THR A 102 14.08 7.99 -2.19
CA THR A 102 15.49 7.61 -2.35
C THR A 102 15.86 7.20 -3.79
N ARG A 103 14.99 6.45 -4.48
CA ARG A 103 15.21 6.11 -5.91
C ARG A 103 15.12 7.32 -6.84
N LEU A 104 14.53 8.43 -6.37
CA LEU A 104 14.44 9.69 -7.09
C LEU A 104 15.62 10.63 -6.76
N GLY A 105 16.53 10.18 -5.87
CA GLY A 105 17.65 10.97 -5.38
C GLY A 105 17.24 12.01 -4.34
N SER A 106 16.19 11.74 -3.56
CA SER A 106 15.68 12.59 -2.49
C SER A 106 15.56 11.82 -1.18
N ASP A 107 16.00 12.42 -0.09
CA ASP A 107 15.84 11.86 1.27
C ASP A 107 14.50 12.25 1.91
N ALA A 108 13.67 13.02 1.20
CA ALA A 108 12.32 13.40 1.63
C ALA A 108 11.27 12.33 1.29
N PRO A 109 10.08 12.40 1.89
CA PRO A 109 8.93 11.60 1.50
C PRO A 109 8.65 11.70 -0.01
N LYS A 110 8.31 10.59 -0.64
CA LYS A 110 8.11 10.52 -2.11
C LYS A 110 7.07 11.52 -2.63
N GLY A 111 5.99 11.71 -1.88
CA GLY A 111 4.92 12.65 -2.24
C GLY A 111 5.34 14.13 -2.29
N MET A 112 6.45 14.49 -1.63
CA MET A 112 7.04 15.82 -1.65
C MET A 112 7.92 16.07 -2.88
N TYR A 113 8.14 15.05 -3.72
CA TYR A 113 9.00 15.22 -4.89
C TYR A 113 8.37 16.16 -5.90
N ASN A 114 9.15 17.17 -6.34
CA ASN A 114 8.72 18.14 -7.33
C ASN A 114 8.85 17.58 -8.75
N ILE A 115 7.72 17.42 -9.42
CA ILE A 115 7.61 16.97 -10.82
C ILE A 115 7.38 18.13 -11.80
N GLY A 116 7.35 19.37 -11.31
CA GLY A 116 7.14 20.54 -12.12
C GLY A 116 8.30 20.82 -13.10
N ILE A 117 8.05 21.66 -14.09
CA ILE A 117 9.02 22.09 -15.10
C ILE A 117 9.08 23.61 -15.17
N THR A 118 7.93 24.28 -15.30
CA THR A 118 7.80 25.74 -15.39
C THR A 118 7.36 26.37 -14.06
N LYS A 119 6.81 25.56 -13.19
CA LYS A 119 6.38 25.89 -11.84
C LYS A 119 6.57 24.69 -10.93
N ASP A 120 6.56 24.90 -9.62
CA ASP A 120 6.54 23.79 -8.67
C ASP A 120 5.22 23.04 -8.76
N VAL A 121 5.31 21.72 -8.87
CA VAL A 121 4.17 20.79 -8.83
C VAL A 121 4.63 19.54 -8.08
N TYR A 122 4.03 19.26 -6.97
CA TYR A 122 4.40 18.13 -6.12
C TYR A 122 3.51 16.91 -6.39
N ILE A 123 4.03 15.73 -6.13
CA ILE A 123 3.25 14.48 -6.27
C ILE A 123 1.99 14.55 -5.41
N PHE A 124 2.08 14.98 -4.13
CA PHE A 124 0.91 15.16 -3.28
C PHE A 124 -0.11 16.14 -3.88
N GLU A 125 0.35 17.29 -4.35
CA GLU A 125 -0.50 18.26 -5.03
C GLU A 125 -1.28 17.66 -6.19
N ARG A 126 -0.61 16.84 -7.02
CA ARG A 126 -1.27 16.19 -8.17
C ARG A 126 -2.37 15.23 -7.73
N LEU A 127 -2.13 14.45 -6.69
CA LEU A 127 -3.13 13.52 -6.16
C LEU A 127 -4.32 14.27 -5.56
N ILE A 128 -4.06 15.32 -4.79
CA ILE A 128 -5.13 16.19 -4.27
C ILE A 128 -5.93 16.85 -5.40
N CYS A 129 -5.27 17.39 -6.44
CA CYS A 129 -5.97 17.93 -7.61
C CYS A 129 -6.84 16.88 -8.33
N ASN A 130 -6.41 15.61 -8.38
CA ASN A 130 -7.22 14.55 -8.97
C ASN A 130 -8.46 14.26 -8.11
N LEU A 131 -8.33 14.24 -6.78
CA LEU A 131 -9.44 14.05 -5.86
C LEU A 131 -10.40 15.26 -5.85
N MET A 132 -9.88 16.49 -5.94
CA MET A 132 -10.68 17.72 -5.99
C MET A 132 -11.66 17.74 -7.16
N LYS A 133 -11.32 17.18 -8.31
CA LYS A 133 -12.25 17.07 -9.45
C LYS A 133 -13.52 16.31 -9.09
N VAL A 134 -13.38 15.25 -8.29
CA VAL A 134 -14.53 14.46 -7.82
C VAL A 134 -15.31 15.23 -6.76
N VAL A 135 -14.63 15.93 -5.86
CA VAL A 135 -15.25 16.80 -4.85
C VAL A 135 -16.09 17.90 -5.52
N GLU A 136 -15.55 18.57 -6.53
CA GLU A 136 -16.24 19.61 -7.30
C GLU A 136 -17.47 19.05 -8.03
N GLU A 137 -17.37 17.88 -8.63
CA GLU A 137 -18.48 17.24 -9.32
C GLU A 137 -19.58 16.74 -8.36
N ALA A 138 -19.16 16.10 -7.26
CA ALA A 138 -20.08 15.59 -6.25
C ALA A 138 -20.68 16.70 -5.38
N GLY A 139 -20.00 17.84 -5.23
CA GLY A 139 -20.37 18.88 -4.26
C GLY A 139 -20.21 18.42 -2.81
N SER A 140 -19.38 17.42 -2.55
CA SER A 140 -19.11 16.83 -1.24
C SER A 140 -17.66 16.39 -1.13
N TYR A 141 -17.02 16.68 0.02
CA TYR A 141 -15.66 16.21 0.29
C TYR A 141 -15.63 14.70 0.53
N VAL A 142 -14.59 14.06 0.01
CA VAL A 142 -14.27 12.66 0.29
C VAL A 142 -13.24 12.63 1.42
N PRO A 143 -13.54 12.04 2.59
CA PRO A 143 -12.54 11.92 3.66
C PRO A 143 -11.28 11.23 3.16
N LEU A 144 -10.12 11.88 3.35
CA LEU A 144 -8.81 11.40 2.90
C LEU A 144 -7.99 10.93 4.09
N PHE A 145 -7.64 9.65 4.10
CA PHE A 145 -6.77 9.02 5.10
C PHE A 145 -5.38 8.84 4.48
N VAL A 146 -4.36 9.45 5.06
CA VAL A 146 -2.97 9.43 4.55
C VAL A 146 -2.12 8.53 5.43
N MET A 147 -1.78 7.34 4.93
CA MET A 147 -0.85 6.44 5.59
C MET A 147 0.59 6.91 5.36
N THR A 148 1.30 7.14 6.44
CA THR A 148 2.72 7.51 6.46
C THR A 148 3.54 6.39 7.10
N SER A 149 4.85 6.48 7.05
CA SER A 149 5.75 5.67 7.86
C SER A 149 6.26 6.46 9.06
N GLU A 150 6.83 5.78 10.05
CA GLU A 150 7.47 6.42 11.19
C GLU A 150 8.51 7.47 10.74
N LYS A 151 9.30 7.15 9.71
CA LYS A 151 10.36 8.01 9.18
C LYS A 151 9.88 9.26 8.48
N ASN A 152 8.68 9.22 7.86
CA ASN A 152 8.22 10.32 7.01
C ASN A 152 6.98 11.05 7.52
N HIS A 153 6.43 10.64 8.66
CA HIS A 153 5.19 11.19 9.20
C HIS A 153 5.26 12.70 9.41
N GLU A 154 6.21 13.15 10.23
CA GLU A 154 6.32 14.57 10.58
C GLU A 154 6.58 15.46 9.36
N ALA A 155 7.47 15.00 8.47
CA ALA A 155 7.75 15.71 7.23
C ALA A 155 6.52 15.79 6.31
N THR A 156 5.77 14.70 6.19
CA THR A 156 4.54 14.65 5.38
C THR A 156 3.46 15.57 5.95
N VAL A 157 3.18 15.48 7.25
CA VAL A 157 2.17 16.32 7.92
C VAL A 157 2.56 17.80 7.85
N GLY A 158 3.84 18.12 8.10
CA GLY A 158 4.38 19.47 7.96
C GLY A 158 4.17 20.01 6.56
N PHE A 159 4.51 19.24 5.54
CA PHE A 159 4.39 19.64 4.14
C PHE A 159 2.93 19.92 3.71
N PHE A 160 1.98 19.10 4.15
CA PHE A 160 0.55 19.38 3.92
C PHE A 160 0.13 20.71 4.57
N LYS A 161 0.58 20.98 5.79
CA LYS A 161 0.28 22.25 6.50
C LYS A 161 0.92 23.46 5.82
N GLU A 162 2.19 23.37 5.41
CA GLU A 162 2.93 24.44 4.71
C GLU A 162 2.28 24.82 3.37
N HIS A 163 1.63 23.87 2.70
CA HIS A 163 0.95 24.07 1.43
C HIS A 163 -0.57 24.22 1.58
N ASP A 164 -1.07 24.55 2.78
CA ASP A 164 -2.50 24.71 3.08
C ASP A 164 -3.34 23.54 2.52
N PHE A 165 -2.86 22.29 2.76
CA PHE A 165 -3.45 21.04 2.29
C PHE A 165 -3.74 21.04 0.77
N PHE A 166 -3.01 21.84 -0.01
CA PHE A 166 -3.22 22.01 -1.46
C PHE A 166 -4.64 22.46 -1.81
N GLY A 167 -5.28 23.24 -0.93
CA GLY A 167 -6.65 23.69 -1.06
C GLY A 167 -7.72 22.66 -0.68
N TYR A 168 -7.34 21.49 -0.18
CA TYR A 168 -8.29 20.52 0.37
C TYR A 168 -8.74 20.92 1.76
N ASP A 169 -10.01 20.66 2.09
CA ASP A 169 -10.51 20.92 3.45
C ASP A 169 -9.78 20.05 4.48
N LYS A 170 -8.95 20.70 5.31
CA LYS A 170 -8.14 20.05 6.33
C LYS A 170 -8.92 19.21 7.34
N THR A 171 -10.21 19.51 7.56
CA THR A 171 -11.08 18.75 8.47
C THR A 171 -11.46 17.38 7.90
N ASN A 172 -11.20 17.16 6.62
CA ASN A 172 -11.41 15.91 5.91
C ASN A 172 -10.09 15.19 5.58
N VAL A 173 -8.95 15.58 6.19
CA VAL A 173 -7.64 14.91 6.00
C VAL A 173 -7.17 14.33 7.34
N PHE A 174 -6.95 13.02 7.36
CA PHE A 174 -6.54 12.25 8.53
C PHE A 174 -5.21 11.56 8.27
N PHE A 175 -4.25 11.68 9.16
CA PHE A 175 -2.94 11.03 9.03
C PHE A 175 -2.82 9.88 10.02
N PHE A 176 -2.20 8.78 9.58
CA PHE A 176 -1.87 7.67 10.46
C PHE A 176 -0.54 7.04 10.04
N LYS A 177 0.13 6.42 11.00
CA LYS A 177 1.40 5.72 10.75
C LYS A 177 1.12 4.27 10.42
N GLN A 178 1.84 3.74 9.45
CA GLN A 178 1.91 2.31 9.17
C GLN A 178 2.58 1.59 10.34
N ASP A 179 2.05 0.44 10.73
CA ASP A 179 2.66 -0.41 11.74
C ASP A 179 4.03 -0.91 11.29
N MET A 180 4.86 -1.23 12.27
CA MET A 180 6.22 -1.69 12.06
C MET A 180 6.34 -3.19 12.32
N ALA A 181 7.15 -3.88 11.52
CA ALA A 181 7.56 -5.25 11.74
C ALA A 181 9.04 -5.29 12.17
N PRO A 182 9.44 -6.25 13.01
CA PRO A 182 10.84 -6.39 13.38
C PRO A 182 11.68 -6.79 12.17
N ALA A 183 12.99 -6.50 12.22
CA ALA A 183 13.96 -6.99 11.26
C ALA A 183 14.88 -7.99 11.95
N ALA A 184 15.12 -9.13 11.32
CA ALA A 184 15.84 -10.25 11.94
C ALA A 184 16.99 -10.73 11.06
N ASP A 185 17.96 -11.39 11.67
CA ASP A 185 18.99 -12.13 10.95
C ASP A 185 18.42 -13.42 10.30
N TYR A 186 19.27 -14.18 9.64
CA TYR A 186 18.88 -15.42 8.97
C TYR A 186 18.45 -16.56 9.92
N GLU A 187 18.76 -16.41 11.22
CA GLU A 187 18.37 -17.34 12.28
C GLU A 187 17.12 -16.89 13.02
N GLY A 188 16.54 -15.75 12.63
CA GLY A 188 15.33 -15.18 13.23
C GLY A 188 15.62 -14.35 14.50
N LYS A 189 16.87 -14.01 14.80
CA LYS A 189 17.22 -13.11 15.90
C LYS A 189 17.01 -11.66 15.48
N ILE A 190 16.21 -10.93 16.24
CA ILE A 190 15.91 -9.52 15.97
C ILE A 190 17.18 -8.68 16.16
N TYR A 191 17.48 -7.87 15.17
CA TYR A 191 18.54 -6.88 15.23
C TYR A 191 18.19 -5.70 16.14
N MET A 192 19.19 -5.15 16.80
CA MET A 192 19.07 -3.85 17.48
C MET A 192 19.62 -2.75 16.57
N GLU A 193 18.86 -1.66 16.41
CA GLU A 193 19.28 -0.45 15.68
C GLU A 193 20.22 0.41 16.54
N ASN A 194 19.92 0.46 17.85
CA ASN A 194 20.75 1.04 18.88
C ASN A 194 20.48 0.30 20.21
N LYS A 195 21.09 0.74 21.34
CA LYS A 195 20.95 0.04 22.63
C LYS A 195 19.52 0.05 23.19
N SER A 196 18.70 1.04 22.82
CA SER A 196 17.33 1.22 23.31
C SER A 196 16.25 0.88 22.29
N ARG A 197 16.62 0.43 21.07
CA ARG A 197 15.67 0.27 20.00
C ARG A 197 15.94 -0.95 19.14
N MET A 198 14.92 -1.78 18.94
CA MET A 198 14.94 -2.87 17.97
C MET A 198 14.95 -2.31 16.54
N SER A 199 15.66 -2.97 15.65
CA SER A 199 15.58 -2.69 14.22
C SER A 199 14.22 -3.10 13.70
N THR A 200 13.52 -2.15 13.09
CA THR A 200 12.17 -2.36 12.53
C THR A 200 12.09 -1.80 11.11
N SER A 201 11.07 -2.21 10.39
CA SER A 201 10.71 -1.66 9.09
C SER A 201 9.19 -1.62 8.96
N PRO A 202 8.63 -0.76 8.08
CA PRO A 202 7.22 -0.82 7.76
C PRO A 202 6.79 -2.25 7.40
N ASN A 203 5.64 -2.69 7.94
CA ASN A 203 5.13 -4.05 7.79
C ASN A 203 4.52 -4.35 6.40
N GLY A 204 4.78 -3.50 5.41
CA GLY A 204 4.23 -3.61 4.06
C GLY A 204 2.89 -2.90 3.90
N ASN A 205 2.49 -2.68 2.65
CA ASN A 205 1.28 -1.92 2.35
C ASN A 205 -0.03 -2.71 2.59
N GLY A 206 0.04 -4.02 2.83
CA GLY A 206 -1.13 -4.84 3.17
C GLY A 206 -1.64 -4.62 4.59
N GLY A 207 -0.80 -4.12 5.50
CA GLY A 207 -1.20 -3.80 6.88
C GLY A 207 -1.97 -2.48 7.03
N TRP A 208 -2.27 -1.76 5.95
CA TRP A 208 -2.83 -0.41 5.99
C TRP A 208 -4.13 -0.31 6.80
N TYR A 209 -5.04 -1.28 6.67
CA TYR A 209 -6.33 -1.23 7.35
C TYR A 209 -6.19 -1.50 8.86
N VAL A 210 -5.35 -2.44 9.24
CA VAL A 210 -5.01 -2.72 10.65
C VAL A 210 -4.38 -1.49 11.29
N SER A 211 -3.39 -0.87 10.62
CA SER A 211 -2.74 0.36 11.09
C SER A 211 -3.72 1.53 11.23
N LEU A 212 -4.67 1.66 10.30
CA LEU A 212 -5.75 2.66 10.38
C LEU A 212 -6.65 2.41 11.61
N CYS A 213 -6.99 1.15 11.89
CA CYS A 213 -7.77 0.76 13.06
C CYS A 213 -7.00 1.04 14.37
N HIS A 214 -5.70 0.70 14.44
CA HIS A 214 -4.84 0.98 15.59
C HIS A 214 -4.72 2.48 15.87
N ALA A 215 -4.76 3.31 14.83
CA ALA A 215 -4.79 4.77 14.97
C ALA A 215 -6.15 5.33 15.43
N GLY A 216 -7.16 4.48 15.69
CA GLY A 216 -8.52 4.90 16.09
C GLY A 216 -9.37 5.49 14.95
N LEU A 217 -8.87 5.45 13.71
CA LEU A 217 -9.56 6.11 12.58
C LEU A 217 -10.74 5.29 12.03
N ARG A 218 -10.89 4.03 12.45
CA ARG A 218 -12.09 3.26 12.13
C ARG A 218 -13.35 3.90 12.75
N ASP A 219 -13.23 4.47 13.95
CA ASP A 219 -14.36 5.16 14.58
C ASP A 219 -14.81 6.35 13.72
N VAL A 220 -13.87 7.10 13.15
CA VAL A 220 -14.17 8.18 12.19
C VAL A 220 -14.89 7.66 10.94
N ILE A 221 -14.49 6.50 10.42
CA ILE A 221 -15.13 5.85 9.27
C ILE A 221 -16.59 5.53 9.60
N LEU A 222 -16.83 4.92 10.77
CA LEU A 222 -18.17 4.52 11.21
C LEU A 222 -19.05 5.74 11.51
N GLU A 223 -18.53 6.75 12.20
CA GLU A 223 -19.23 8.01 12.52
C GLU A 223 -19.66 8.77 11.26
N LYS A 224 -18.79 8.79 10.24
CA LYS A 224 -19.09 9.42 8.94
C LYS A 224 -19.97 8.56 8.04
N GLY A 225 -20.25 7.30 8.39
CA GLY A 225 -21.05 6.37 7.59
C GLY A 225 -20.34 5.93 6.29
N ILE A 226 -19.00 5.88 6.29
CA ILE A 226 -18.22 5.44 5.13
C ILE A 226 -18.37 3.92 4.97
N GLU A 227 -18.82 3.48 3.82
CA GLU A 227 -19.04 2.09 3.46
C GLU A 227 -17.95 1.55 2.52
N TRP A 228 -17.27 2.45 1.80
CA TRP A 228 -16.30 2.13 0.75
C TRP A 228 -15.02 2.92 0.92
N LEU A 229 -13.86 2.25 0.78
CA LEU A 229 -12.54 2.87 0.88
C LEU A 229 -11.77 2.67 -0.43
N ASN A 230 -11.52 3.78 -1.13
CA ASN A 230 -10.67 3.75 -2.31
C ASN A 230 -9.20 3.89 -1.90
N VAL A 231 -8.45 2.81 -2.03
CA VAL A 231 -7.03 2.69 -1.63
C VAL A 231 -6.14 2.85 -2.84
N PHE A 232 -5.13 3.72 -2.75
CA PHE A 232 -4.25 4.02 -3.88
C PHE A 232 -2.84 4.40 -3.44
N ALA A 233 -1.87 4.19 -4.35
CA ALA A 233 -0.46 4.48 -4.08
C ALA A 233 -0.08 5.93 -4.41
N VAL A 234 0.90 6.46 -3.68
CA VAL A 234 1.44 7.82 -3.87
C VAL A 234 2.17 8.00 -5.20
N ASP A 235 2.62 6.94 -5.85
CA ASP A 235 3.49 7.03 -7.01
C ASP A 235 2.78 7.25 -8.34
N ASN A 236 1.50 6.93 -8.46
CA ASN A 236 0.75 7.11 -9.72
C ASN A 236 0.05 8.48 -9.79
N VAL A 237 0.65 9.42 -10.48
CA VAL A 237 0.21 10.83 -10.53
C VAL A 237 -0.97 11.13 -11.46
N LEU A 238 -1.38 10.18 -12.31
CA LEU A 238 -2.54 10.33 -13.21
C LEU A 238 -3.81 9.66 -12.70
N GLN A 239 -3.72 8.73 -11.76
CA GLN A 239 -4.87 7.95 -11.31
C GLN A 239 -6.06 8.82 -10.90
N GLN A 240 -7.26 8.40 -11.27
CA GLN A 240 -8.50 8.99 -10.78
C GLN A 240 -8.85 8.33 -9.45
N ILE A 241 -9.02 9.18 -8.42
CA ILE A 241 -9.30 8.76 -7.05
C ILE A 241 -10.78 8.96 -6.80
N ALA A 242 -11.42 7.99 -6.12
CA ALA A 242 -12.86 7.96 -5.87
C ALA A 242 -13.68 8.18 -7.17
N ASP A 243 -13.20 7.65 -8.29
CA ASP A 243 -13.84 7.77 -9.60
C ASP A 243 -15.32 7.31 -9.54
N PRO A 244 -16.29 8.19 -9.83
CA PRO A 244 -17.71 7.84 -9.70
C PRO A 244 -18.14 6.67 -10.58
N VAL A 245 -17.53 6.49 -11.76
CA VAL A 245 -17.86 5.36 -12.65
C VAL A 245 -17.37 4.05 -12.04
N PHE A 246 -16.15 4.02 -11.53
CA PHE A 246 -15.57 2.85 -10.87
C PHE A 246 -16.33 2.52 -9.58
N VAL A 247 -16.58 3.51 -8.72
CA VAL A 247 -17.34 3.35 -7.47
C VAL A 247 -18.72 2.76 -7.76
N GLY A 248 -19.44 3.35 -8.72
CA GLY A 248 -20.78 2.88 -9.08
C GLY A 248 -20.78 1.48 -9.69
N ALA A 249 -19.81 1.15 -10.53
CA ALA A 249 -19.70 -0.19 -11.11
C ALA A 249 -19.50 -1.26 -10.01
N VAL A 250 -18.61 -1.02 -9.05
CA VAL A 250 -18.37 -1.97 -7.94
C VAL A 250 -19.62 -2.14 -7.07
N ILE A 251 -20.34 -1.04 -6.78
CA ILE A 251 -21.59 -1.06 -6.01
C ILE A 251 -22.68 -1.84 -6.77
N GLU A 252 -22.91 -1.54 -8.06
CA GLU A 252 -23.98 -2.18 -8.85
C GLU A 252 -23.71 -3.67 -9.13
N LYS A 253 -22.43 -4.07 -9.18
CA LYS A 253 -22.02 -5.48 -9.31
C LYS A 253 -21.95 -6.22 -7.97
N ASP A 254 -22.22 -5.54 -6.86
CA ASP A 254 -22.18 -6.07 -5.48
C ASP A 254 -20.89 -6.87 -5.19
N CYS A 255 -19.75 -6.35 -5.63
CA CYS A 255 -18.46 -6.96 -5.36
C CYS A 255 -17.88 -6.50 -4.03
N ALA A 256 -17.19 -7.39 -3.33
CA ALA A 256 -16.49 -7.07 -2.07
C ALA A 256 -15.33 -6.08 -2.28
N VAL A 257 -14.70 -6.14 -3.45
CA VAL A 257 -13.63 -5.24 -3.86
C VAL A 257 -13.68 -4.97 -5.37
N GLY A 258 -13.26 -3.78 -5.78
CA GLY A 258 -12.92 -3.45 -7.16
C GLY A 258 -11.43 -3.21 -7.29
N SER A 259 -10.86 -3.54 -8.45
CA SER A 259 -9.47 -3.27 -8.80
C SER A 259 -9.40 -2.56 -10.15
N LYS A 260 -8.88 -1.34 -10.20
CA LYS A 260 -8.54 -0.74 -11.49
C LYS A 260 -7.38 -1.49 -12.12
N VAL A 261 -7.53 -1.80 -13.40
CA VAL A 261 -6.54 -2.56 -14.17
C VAL A 261 -6.27 -1.89 -15.52
N VAL A 262 -5.08 -2.12 -16.05
CA VAL A 262 -4.69 -1.68 -17.40
C VAL A 262 -4.31 -2.88 -18.26
N ARG A 263 -4.56 -2.82 -19.55
CA ARG A 263 -4.02 -3.82 -20.49
C ARG A 263 -2.51 -3.74 -20.51
N LYS A 264 -1.86 -4.90 -20.46
CA LYS A 264 -0.42 -5.02 -20.60
C LYS A 264 0.00 -4.55 -21.99
N ASN A 265 1.13 -3.84 -22.07
CA ASN A 265 1.73 -3.45 -23.36
C ASN A 265 2.46 -4.62 -24.03
N ALA A 266 2.93 -5.58 -23.25
CA ALA A 266 3.60 -6.79 -23.72
C ALA A 266 3.40 -7.94 -22.72
N PRO A 267 3.45 -9.22 -23.15
CA PRO A 267 3.27 -10.37 -22.27
C PRO A 267 4.26 -10.41 -21.09
N ASP A 268 5.46 -9.90 -21.27
CA ASP A 268 6.55 -9.86 -20.30
C ASP A 268 6.60 -8.56 -19.47
N GLU A 269 5.61 -7.69 -19.57
CA GLU A 269 5.55 -6.46 -18.77
C GLU A 269 5.55 -6.79 -17.27
N LYS A 270 6.41 -6.08 -16.52
CA LYS A 270 6.64 -6.29 -15.08
C LYS A 270 5.53 -5.66 -14.24
N VAL A 271 4.35 -6.25 -14.29
CA VAL A 271 3.16 -5.84 -13.53
C VAL A 271 2.44 -7.09 -13.03
N GLY A 272 1.93 -7.05 -11.79
CA GLY A 272 1.07 -8.10 -11.26
C GLY A 272 -0.25 -8.19 -12.03
N VAL A 273 -0.76 -9.39 -12.26
CA VAL A 273 -1.93 -9.65 -13.11
C VAL A 273 -3.07 -10.21 -12.29
N MET A 274 -4.28 -9.67 -12.48
CA MET A 274 -5.50 -10.21 -11.88
C MET A 274 -5.79 -11.61 -12.41
N CYS A 275 -6.12 -12.52 -11.51
CA CYS A 275 -6.44 -13.91 -11.81
C CYS A 275 -7.42 -14.48 -10.77
N LEU A 276 -7.81 -15.73 -10.95
CA LEU A 276 -8.40 -16.54 -9.90
C LEU A 276 -7.37 -17.57 -9.45
N GLU A 277 -7.31 -17.85 -8.16
CA GLU A 277 -6.56 -18.92 -7.52
C GLU A 277 -7.54 -19.78 -6.74
N ASP A 278 -7.69 -21.04 -7.14
CA ASP A 278 -8.71 -21.96 -6.61
C ASP A 278 -10.14 -21.35 -6.64
N GLY A 279 -10.42 -20.56 -7.69
CA GLY A 279 -11.71 -19.91 -7.89
C GLY A 279 -11.91 -18.61 -7.09
N ARG A 280 -10.93 -18.14 -6.31
CA ARG A 280 -10.97 -16.88 -5.57
C ARG A 280 -10.15 -15.81 -6.28
N PRO A 281 -10.53 -14.52 -6.17
CA PRO A 281 -9.73 -13.43 -6.70
C PRO A 281 -8.30 -13.48 -6.18
N SER A 282 -7.32 -13.31 -7.04
CA SER A 282 -5.90 -13.28 -6.68
C SER A 282 -5.12 -12.43 -7.66
N ILE A 283 -3.86 -12.18 -7.34
CA ILE A 283 -2.91 -11.49 -8.21
C ILE A 283 -1.67 -12.37 -8.32
N VAL A 284 -1.27 -12.63 -9.57
CA VAL A 284 -0.02 -13.31 -9.90
C VAL A 284 1.02 -12.26 -10.25
N GLU A 285 2.15 -12.25 -9.56
CA GLU A 285 3.24 -11.35 -9.87
C GLU A 285 3.95 -11.75 -11.17
N TYR A 286 4.53 -10.78 -11.88
CA TYR A 286 5.14 -11.00 -13.20
C TYR A 286 6.24 -12.06 -13.21
N TYR A 287 6.95 -12.27 -12.10
CA TYR A 287 7.99 -13.28 -11.97
C TYR A 287 7.44 -14.69 -11.66
N GLU A 288 6.18 -14.79 -11.28
CA GLU A 288 5.46 -16.06 -11.05
C GLU A 288 4.72 -16.55 -12.31
N LEU A 289 4.51 -15.67 -13.31
CA LEU A 289 3.88 -16.05 -14.58
C LEU A 289 4.72 -17.07 -15.31
N THR A 290 4.18 -18.27 -15.52
CA THR A 290 4.82 -19.31 -16.35
C THR A 290 4.78 -18.93 -17.83
N GLU A 291 5.58 -19.60 -18.67
CA GLU A 291 5.53 -19.43 -20.13
C GLU A 291 4.14 -19.77 -20.67
N GLU A 292 3.53 -20.86 -20.18
CA GLU A 292 2.18 -21.28 -20.54
C GLU A 292 1.15 -20.17 -20.25
N MET A 293 1.22 -19.53 -19.09
CA MET A 293 0.31 -18.44 -18.72
C MET A 293 0.54 -17.20 -19.59
N ARG A 294 1.78 -16.89 -19.99
CA ARG A 294 2.08 -15.75 -20.86
C ARG A 294 1.55 -15.95 -22.28
N ASP A 295 1.57 -17.20 -22.76
CA ASP A 295 1.13 -17.55 -24.12
C ASP A 295 -0.36 -17.87 -24.20
N ALA A 296 -1.02 -18.07 -23.06
CA ALA A 296 -2.45 -18.40 -23.00
C ALA A 296 -3.30 -17.32 -23.65
N LYS A 297 -4.29 -17.76 -24.43
CA LYS A 297 -5.25 -16.89 -25.13
C LYS A 297 -6.65 -17.12 -24.58
N ASP A 298 -7.45 -16.06 -24.57
CA ASP A 298 -8.88 -16.12 -24.31
C ASP A 298 -9.67 -16.57 -25.57
N GLU A 299 -10.99 -16.62 -25.44
CA GLU A 299 -11.90 -17.00 -26.55
C GLU A 299 -11.85 -16.04 -27.74
N LYS A 300 -11.39 -14.79 -27.54
CA LYS A 300 -11.23 -13.78 -28.58
C LYS A 300 -9.85 -13.83 -29.25
N GLY A 301 -8.92 -14.64 -28.72
CA GLY A 301 -7.53 -14.72 -29.15
C GLY A 301 -6.62 -13.67 -28.52
N ASP A 302 -7.11 -12.90 -27.54
CA ASP A 302 -6.33 -11.96 -26.75
C ASP A 302 -5.56 -12.69 -25.64
N PRO A 303 -4.46 -12.12 -25.09
CA PRO A 303 -3.77 -12.73 -23.96
C PRO A 303 -4.73 -12.91 -22.76
N ALA A 304 -4.79 -14.14 -22.23
CA ALA A 304 -5.72 -14.48 -21.14
C ALA A 304 -5.36 -13.80 -19.80
N TYR A 305 -4.07 -13.55 -19.56
CA TYR A 305 -3.55 -12.87 -18.36
C TYR A 305 -3.07 -11.46 -18.73
N ASN A 306 -3.99 -10.61 -19.17
CA ASN A 306 -3.69 -9.32 -19.79
C ASN A 306 -3.88 -8.10 -18.89
N PHE A 307 -4.60 -8.23 -17.78
CA PHE A 307 -5.01 -7.09 -16.94
C PHE A 307 -4.08 -6.88 -15.77
N GLY A 308 -3.16 -5.92 -15.92
CA GLY A 308 -2.21 -5.52 -14.88
C GLY A 308 -2.83 -4.62 -13.84
N VAL A 309 -2.54 -4.87 -12.56
CA VAL A 309 -3.02 -4.05 -11.44
C VAL A 309 -2.19 -2.77 -11.30
N ILE A 310 -2.84 -1.67 -10.94
CA ILE A 310 -2.20 -0.35 -10.80
C ILE A 310 -2.23 0.20 -9.37
N LEU A 311 -2.51 -0.66 -8.40
CA LEU A 311 -2.67 -0.30 -6.99
C LEU A 311 -3.69 0.85 -6.79
N ASN A 312 -4.88 0.64 -7.33
CA ASN A 312 -6.05 1.46 -7.08
C ASN A 312 -7.25 0.53 -6.89
N TYR A 313 -7.63 0.36 -5.63
CA TYR A 313 -8.66 -0.60 -5.21
C TYR A 313 -9.81 0.13 -4.52
N LEU A 314 -11.02 -0.40 -4.63
CA LEU A 314 -12.19 0.04 -3.86
C LEU A 314 -12.67 -1.12 -2.99
N PHE A 315 -12.46 -1.05 -1.69
CA PHE A 315 -12.86 -2.06 -0.73
C PHE A 315 -14.16 -1.69 -0.03
N LYS A 316 -15.03 -2.67 0.18
CA LYS A 316 -16.17 -2.54 1.09
C LYS A 316 -15.67 -2.65 2.53
N GLU A 317 -15.95 -1.64 3.37
CA GLU A 317 -15.40 -1.57 4.74
C GLU A 317 -15.78 -2.79 5.58
N SER A 318 -17.04 -3.24 5.47
CA SER A 318 -17.51 -4.41 6.20
C SER A 318 -16.75 -5.70 5.85
N GLU A 319 -16.29 -5.84 4.60
CA GLU A 319 -15.48 -6.99 4.19
C GLU A 319 -14.03 -6.88 4.69
N LEU A 320 -13.46 -5.67 4.68
CA LEU A 320 -12.16 -5.42 5.31
C LEU A 320 -12.18 -5.79 6.79
N HIS A 321 -13.24 -5.43 7.50
CA HIS A 321 -13.36 -5.74 8.93
C HIS A 321 -13.46 -7.25 9.20
N LYS A 322 -14.11 -8.01 8.33
CA LYS A 322 -14.17 -9.49 8.45
C LYS A 322 -12.80 -10.15 8.32
N ILE A 323 -11.92 -9.60 7.48
CA ILE A 323 -10.58 -10.16 7.25
C ILE A 323 -9.52 -9.60 8.21
N MET A 324 -9.81 -8.56 8.98
CA MET A 324 -8.86 -7.87 9.85
C MET A 324 -8.11 -8.82 10.82
N ASN A 325 -8.82 -9.83 11.33
CA ASN A 325 -8.25 -10.81 12.25
C ASN A 325 -7.66 -12.05 11.54
N ARG A 326 -7.67 -12.09 10.21
CA ARG A 326 -7.01 -13.14 9.45
C ARG A 326 -5.53 -12.81 9.34
N LYS A 327 -4.69 -13.83 9.47
CA LYS A 327 -3.26 -13.68 9.21
C LYS A 327 -3.06 -13.62 7.71
N LEU A 328 -2.78 -12.42 7.18
CA LEU A 328 -2.33 -12.28 5.81
C LEU A 328 -0.97 -12.96 5.63
N PRO A 329 -0.68 -13.49 4.44
CA PRO A 329 0.64 -14.01 4.12
C PRO A 329 1.72 -12.97 4.43
N LEU A 330 2.84 -13.43 4.96
CA LEU A 330 4.02 -12.60 5.19
C LEU A 330 5.04 -12.89 4.09
N HIS A 331 5.46 -11.86 3.42
CA HIS A 331 6.54 -11.91 2.43
C HIS A 331 7.86 -11.60 3.12
N ILE A 332 8.80 -12.54 3.01
CA ILE A 332 10.14 -12.39 3.57
C ILE A 332 11.07 -11.83 2.50
N VAL A 333 11.68 -10.68 2.77
CA VAL A 333 12.58 -10.01 1.82
C VAL A 333 13.96 -9.85 2.43
N GLU A 334 14.98 -10.39 1.75
CA GLU A 334 16.37 -10.18 2.14
C GLU A 334 16.80 -8.73 1.95
N LYS A 335 17.38 -8.14 2.98
CA LYS A 335 17.82 -6.73 2.97
C LYS A 335 19.15 -6.55 3.71
N LYS A 336 19.81 -5.44 3.38
CA LYS A 336 20.89 -4.88 4.20
C LYS A 336 20.27 -4.18 5.40
N ILE A 337 20.49 -4.71 6.59
CA ILE A 337 19.90 -4.21 7.83
C ILE A 337 21.04 -3.75 8.74
N PRO A 338 21.17 -2.45 9.01
CA PRO A 338 22.11 -1.95 10.01
C PRO A 338 21.77 -2.55 11.39
N TYR A 339 22.80 -2.92 12.16
CA TYR A 339 22.61 -3.57 13.44
C TYR A 339 23.76 -3.28 14.41
N LEU A 340 23.51 -3.43 15.72
CA LEU A 340 24.57 -3.43 16.72
C LEU A 340 25.25 -4.80 16.78
N ASN A 341 26.58 -4.80 16.70
CA ASN A 341 27.38 -6.00 16.91
C ASN A 341 27.45 -6.37 18.43
N GLU A 342 28.16 -7.45 18.74
CA GLU A 342 28.32 -7.89 20.14
C GLU A 342 29.03 -6.86 21.04
N ALA A 343 29.86 -5.99 20.45
CA ALA A 343 30.54 -4.90 21.16
C ALA A 343 29.65 -3.66 21.36
N GLY A 344 28.41 -3.64 20.80
CA GLY A 344 27.50 -2.50 20.85
C GLY A 344 27.83 -1.39 19.84
N GLU A 345 28.57 -1.71 18.78
CA GLU A 345 28.90 -0.79 17.70
C GLU A 345 27.96 -0.98 16.51
N LEU A 346 27.56 0.14 15.88
CA LEU A 346 26.69 0.10 14.71
C LEU A 346 27.46 -0.40 13.48
N VAL A 347 26.97 -1.46 12.89
CA VAL A 347 27.48 -2.05 11.64
C VAL A 347 26.52 -1.76 10.50
N ASN A 348 27.03 -1.21 9.40
CA ASN A 348 26.31 -1.05 8.13
C ASN A 348 26.78 -2.14 7.16
N PRO A 349 25.94 -3.15 6.87
CA PRO A 349 26.37 -4.28 6.03
C PRO A 349 26.47 -3.88 4.55
N GLU A 350 27.47 -4.44 3.84
CA GLU A 350 27.64 -4.23 2.39
C GLU A 350 26.79 -5.18 1.54
N ALA A 351 26.34 -6.29 2.12
CA ALA A 351 25.48 -7.29 1.49
C ALA A 351 24.22 -7.53 2.33
N PRO A 352 23.14 -8.13 1.80
CA PRO A 352 22.01 -8.59 2.59
C PRO A 352 22.49 -9.48 3.76
N ASN A 353 21.96 -9.24 4.93
CA ASN A 353 22.36 -9.91 6.18
C ASN A 353 21.17 -10.40 7.01
N GLY A 354 19.94 -10.22 6.52
CA GLY A 354 18.76 -10.64 7.25
C GLY A 354 17.46 -10.36 6.49
N TYR A 355 16.37 -10.55 7.21
CA TYR A 355 15.02 -10.51 6.69
C TYR A 355 14.21 -9.32 7.20
N LYS A 356 13.38 -8.77 6.32
CA LYS A 356 12.24 -7.91 6.63
C LYS A 356 10.96 -8.63 6.26
N PHE A 357 9.90 -8.33 6.98
CA PHE A 357 8.60 -8.97 6.84
C PHE A 357 7.59 -7.95 6.33
N GLU A 358 6.93 -8.27 5.22
CA GLU A 358 5.99 -7.36 4.57
C GLU A 358 4.68 -8.09 4.27
N GLN A 359 3.55 -7.45 4.53
CA GLN A 359 2.23 -7.83 4.03
C GLN A 359 1.93 -6.98 2.81
N LEU A 360 1.31 -7.55 1.79
CA LEU A 360 1.00 -6.85 0.57
C LEU A 360 -0.51 -6.68 0.41
N VAL A 361 -0.94 -5.54 -0.13
CA VAL A 361 -2.36 -5.27 -0.38
C VAL A 361 -2.97 -6.27 -1.36
N LEU A 362 -2.15 -6.88 -2.21
CA LEU A 362 -2.60 -7.94 -3.12
C LEU A 362 -3.08 -9.19 -2.36
N ASP A 363 -2.52 -9.50 -1.20
CA ASP A 363 -2.96 -10.63 -0.37
C ASP A 363 -4.36 -10.39 0.20
N MET A 364 -4.70 -9.12 0.47
CA MET A 364 -6.06 -8.77 0.89
C MET A 364 -7.10 -9.08 -0.18
N ILE A 365 -6.73 -9.00 -1.47
CA ILE A 365 -7.63 -9.33 -2.58
C ILE A 365 -7.98 -10.83 -2.53
N HIS A 366 -7.02 -11.69 -2.24
CA HIS A 366 -7.25 -13.14 -2.12
C HIS A 366 -8.20 -13.50 -0.97
N GLU A 367 -8.22 -12.69 0.08
CA GLU A 367 -9.13 -12.87 1.21
C GLU A 367 -10.57 -12.40 0.93
N MET A 368 -10.81 -11.65 -0.17
CA MET A 368 -12.15 -11.20 -0.56
C MET A 368 -12.93 -12.31 -1.28
N GLU A 369 -14.26 -12.29 -1.12
CA GLU A 369 -15.14 -13.26 -1.78
C GLU A 369 -15.32 -12.98 -3.28
N SER A 370 -15.23 -11.71 -3.67
CA SER A 370 -15.40 -11.27 -5.06
C SER A 370 -14.57 -10.03 -5.35
N CYS A 371 -14.09 -9.93 -6.59
CA CYS A 371 -13.36 -8.78 -7.10
C CYS A 371 -13.87 -8.40 -8.49
N LEU A 372 -14.08 -7.10 -8.74
CA LEU A 372 -14.34 -6.56 -10.06
C LEU A 372 -13.06 -5.94 -10.64
N PRO A 373 -12.35 -6.62 -11.56
CA PRO A 373 -11.31 -5.95 -12.34
C PRO A 373 -11.99 -4.96 -13.31
N PHE A 374 -11.63 -3.69 -13.18
CA PHE A 374 -12.22 -2.58 -13.95
C PHE A 374 -11.16 -1.95 -14.83
N GLU A 375 -11.30 -2.14 -16.15
CA GLU A 375 -10.34 -1.62 -17.13
C GLU A 375 -10.35 -0.10 -17.18
N VAL A 376 -9.15 0.51 -17.14
CA VAL A 376 -8.99 1.95 -17.34
C VAL A 376 -8.06 2.23 -18.52
N VAL A 377 -8.22 3.42 -19.12
CA VAL A 377 -7.34 3.87 -20.20
C VAL A 377 -5.97 4.18 -19.63
N ARG A 378 -4.98 3.37 -19.98
CA ARG A 378 -3.62 3.41 -19.43
C ARG A 378 -3.02 4.82 -19.47
N GLU A 379 -3.09 5.49 -20.61
CA GLU A 379 -2.49 6.82 -20.81
C GLU A 379 -3.19 7.91 -20.00
N LYS A 380 -4.38 7.64 -19.47
CA LYS A 380 -5.17 8.58 -18.67
C LYS A 380 -5.08 8.33 -17.18
N GLU A 381 -4.73 7.10 -16.76
CA GLU A 381 -4.78 6.74 -15.34
C GLU A 381 -3.50 6.08 -14.80
N PHE A 382 -2.49 5.81 -15.63
CA PHE A 382 -1.30 5.11 -15.19
C PHE A 382 -0.01 5.82 -15.59
N ALA A 383 0.54 6.60 -14.68
CA ALA A 383 1.83 7.29 -14.80
C ALA A 383 2.63 7.14 -13.50
N PRO A 384 3.12 5.93 -13.19
CA PRO A 384 3.84 5.68 -11.96
C PRO A 384 5.24 6.32 -12.00
N ILE A 385 5.66 6.84 -10.84
CA ILE A 385 6.99 7.42 -10.63
C ILE A 385 7.76 6.52 -9.67
N LYS A 386 8.52 5.57 -10.20
CA LYS A 386 9.37 4.66 -9.41
C LYS A 386 10.85 5.01 -9.51
N ASN A 387 11.25 5.61 -10.64
CA ASN A 387 12.64 5.94 -10.97
C ASN A 387 12.77 7.41 -11.40
N LYS A 388 13.99 7.91 -11.47
CA LYS A 388 14.25 9.26 -11.97
C LYS A 388 14.11 9.34 -13.49
N THR A 389 14.62 8.34 -14.21
CA THR A 389 14.67 8.24 -15.68
C THR A 389 14.23 6.87 -16.15
N GLY A 390 13.86 6.75 -17.42
CA GLY A 390 13.48 5.49 -18.06
C GLY A 390 12.00 5.13 -17.85
N VAL A 391 11.71 3.83 -17.76
CA VAL A 391 10.34 3.32 -17.55
C VAL A 391 9.87 3.65 -16.13
N ASP A 392 8.59 3.94 -15.96
CA ASP A 392 7.99 4.29 -14.66
C ASP A 392 8.78 5.40 -13.95
N SER A 393 9.07 6.46 -14.64
CA SER A 393 9.96 7.52 -14.18
C SER A 393 9.30 8.90 -14.12
N VAL A 394 10.01 9.85 -13.50
CA VAL A 394 9.64 11.27 -13.52
C VAL A 394 9.48 11.77 -14.98
N GLU A 395 10.39 11.35 -15.87
CA GLU A 395 10.36 11.78 -17.29
C GLU A 395 9.12 11.24 -18.00
N SER A 396 8.88 9.92 -17.93
CA SER A 396 7.71 9.30 -18.58
C SER A 396 6.39 9.82 -17.99
N ALA A 397 6.33 10.05 -16.69
CA ALA A 397 5.16 10.64 -16.04
C ALA A 397 4.90 12.07 -16.51
N ARG A 398 5.94 12.90 -16.63
CA ARG A 398 5.83 14.27 -17.16
C ARG A 398 5.28 14.29 -18.59
N GLU A 399 5.71 13.38 -19.45
CA GLU A 399 5.19 13.27 -20.81
C GLU A 399 3.70 12.93 -20.83
N LEU A 400 3.27 11.95 -20.01
CA LEU A 400 1.87 11.58 -19.89
C LEU A 400 1.02 12.70 -19.29
N LEU A 401 1.52 13.39 -18.25
CA LEU A 401 0.83 14.54 -17.68
C LEU A 401 0.60 15.64 -18.72
N LYS A 402 1.62 15.99 -19.52
CA LYS A 402 1.48 16.96 -20.63
C LYS A 402 0.47 16.51 -21.69
N LYS A 403 0.51 15.24 -22.10
CA LYS A 403 -0.49 14.66 -23.04
C LYS A 403 -1.92 14.78 -22.50
N ASN A 404 -2.09 14.75 -21.19
CA ASN A 404 -3.37 14.95 -20.53
C ASN A 404 -3.69 16.41 -20.20
N GLY A 405 -2.95 17.37 -20.77
CA GLY A 405 -3.21 18.79 -20.64
C GLY A 405 -2.83 19.40 -19.27
N ILE A 406 -2.00 18.71 -18.50
CA ILE A 406 -1.55 19.17 -17.18
C ILE A 406 -0.31 20.02 -17.36
N ILE A 407 -0.35 21.24 -16.83
CA ILE A 407 0.76 22.20 -16.85
C ILE A 407 1.72 21.87 -15.69
N LEU A 408 2.97 21.67 -16.03
CA LEU A 408 4.06 21.36 -15.10
C LEU A 408 5.06 22.54 -14.99
#